data_63c851eb3a3b46192724ee78a2fa4028
#
_entry.id   63c851eb3a3b46192724ee78a2fa4028
#
_cell.length_a   1.000
_cell.length_b   1.000
_cell.length_c   1.000
_cell.angle_alpha   90.00
_cell.angle_beta   90.00
_cell.angle_gamma   90.00
#
_symmetry.space_group_name_H-M   'P 1'
#
loop_
_entity.id
_entity.type
_entity.pdbx_description
1 polymer ?
#
loop_
_entity_poly.entity_id
_entity_poly.type
_entity_poly.pdbx_seq_one_letter_code
_entity_poly.pdbx_strand_id
1 'polypeptide(L)'
;MSYLPCELHCHTVHSDGKFTVKELQNNANDDHLALIALTDHNTTSGCDELDDNILPSIKGIEWTTYFGHMLVLGANGFVDWRDAVPDNIDDKIKQVKAKGGVVGVAHPYQLGSPMCTGGRWEFNIHDWRNVDYMEIWHQSFSFDNYENDKAVELWTSLLDKGYRISATYGRDWHSNDDKGHFGCTYLDIDGEINQKNALAAIRMGKTIVSTGAKMFFRVHQKGNTYNIGETLRKGLTIFSFFIDLHSREKNIIDDEIEYKSIKVITNGGECVMESAITERHVRIDLKRNHWYRAELWGTINGIEKPLVITSPIYTD
;
A
#
# COMPACT_ATOMS: atom_id res chain seq x y z
N MET A 1 -12.68 -7.81 12.27
CA MET A 1 -11.85 -7.24 11.21
C MET A 1 -12.10 -5.76 11.13
N SER A 2 -11.09 -4.99 11.33
CA SER A 2 -11.14 -3.54 11.29
C SER A 2 -10.02 -3.07 10.35
N TYR A 3 -10.37 -2.79 9.09
CA TYR A 3 -9.45 -2.09 8.21
C TYR A 3 -9.25 -0.66 8.73
N LEU A 4 -8.03 -0.37 9.15
CA LEU A 4 -7.63 0.88 9.80
C LEU A 4 -6.76 1.71 8.85
N PRO A 5 -6.98 3.03 8.72
CA PRO A 5 -6.20 3.88 7.84
C PRO A 5 -4.80 4.09 8.43
N CYS A 6 -3.79 3.88 7.62
CA CYS A 6 -2.38 3.98 7.99
C CYS A 6 -1.61 4.76 6.92
N GLU A 7 -0.52 5.41 7.32
CA GLU A 7 0.46 5.98 6.42
C GLU A 7 1.81 5.27 6.62
N LEU A 8 2.36 4.74 5.53
CA LEU A 8 3.53 3.87 5.59
C LEU A 8 4.82 4.50 5.06
N HIS A 9 4.77 5.81 4.70
CA HIS A 9 5.89 6.54 4.12
C HIS A 9 5.91 7.99 4.62
N CYS A 10 6.71 8.25 5.66
CA CYS A 10 6.80 9.55 6.33
C CYS A 10 8.23 9.95 6.64
N HIS A 11 8.49 11.25 6.58
CA HIS A 11 9.79 11.88 6.81
C HIS A 11 9.74 12.95 7.90
N THR A 12 10.87 13.12 8.59
CA THR A 12 11.04 14.11 9.65
C THR A 12 12.32 14.93 9.45
N VAL A 13 12.59 15.82 10.39
CA VAL A 13 13.84 16.60 10.44
C VAL A 13 15.10 15.74 10.62
N HIS A 14 14.95 14.43 10.81
CA HIS A 14 16.07 13.49 10.80
C HIS A 14 16.58 13.19 9.39
N SER A 15 15.80 13.50 8.35
CA SER A 15 16.21 13.53 6.95
C SER A 15 15.90 14.90 6.32
N ASP A 16 14.86 15.02 5.54
CA ASP A 16 14.48 16.23 4.82
C ASP A 16 13.01 16.64 5.01
N GLY A 17 12.28 15.94 5.87
CA GLY A 17 10.98 16.37 6.34
C GLY A 17 11.04 17.61 7.23
N LYS A 18 9.93 18.32 7.37
CA LYS A 18 9.81 19.54 8.20
C LYS A 18 9.28 19.27 9.60
N PHE A 19 8.78 18.08 9.88
CA PHE A 19 8.23 17.68 11.17
C PHE A 19 9.32 17.22 12.13
N THR A 20 9.22 17.54 13.41
CA THR A 20 9.76 16.67 14.45
C THR A 20 8.96 15.36 14.48
N VAL A 21 9.51 14.29 15.05
CA VAL A 21 8.79 13.01 15.18
C VAL A 21 7.45 13.19 15.91
N LYS A 22 7.46 13.96 16.99
CA LYS A 22 6.24 14.26 17.77
C LYS A 22 5.19 15.04 16.96
N GLU A 23 5.61 16.03 16.17
CA GLU A 23 4.70 16.77 15.29
C GLU A 23 4.10 15.86 14.23
N LEU A 24 4.88 14.97 13.61
CA LEU A 24 4.40 13.99 12.65
C LEU A 24 3.33 13.09 13.29
N GLN A 25 3.60 12.51 14.47
CA GLN A 25 2.62 11.65 15.16
C GLN A 25 1.34 12.42 15.54
N ASN A 26 1.44 13.66 16.00
CA ASN A 26 0.25 14.48 16.29
C ASN A 26 -0.55 14.80 15.04
N ASN A 27 0.10 15.22 13.95
CA ASN A 27 -0.58 15.49 12.67
C ASN A 27 -1.28 14.23 12.13
N ALA A 28 -0.63 13.08 12.23
CA ALA A 28 -1.22 11.81 11.81
C ALA A 28 -2.44 11.40 12.66
N ASN A 29 -2.39 11.67 13.98
CA ASN A 29 -3.52 11.46 14.86
C ASN A 29 -4.68 12.44 14.57
N ASP A 30 -4.39 13.70 14.26
CA ASP A 30 -5.37 14.70 13.86
C ASP A 30 -6.01 14.36 12.50
N ASP A 31 -5.26 13.73 11.59
CA ASP A 31 -5.72 13.16 10.32
C ASP A 31 -6.47 11.82 10.51
N HIS A 32 -6.70 11.38 11.76
CA HIS A 32 -7.38 10.13 12.10
C HIS A 32 -6.72 8.88 11.52
N LEU A 33 -5.41 8.88 11.35
CA LEU A 33 -4.65 7.68 11.06
C LEU A 33 -4.54 6.82 12.32
N ALA A 34 -4.57 5.52 12.16
CA ALA A 34 -4.45 4.57 13.27
C ALA A 34 -3.01 4.15 13.55
N LEU A 35 -2.12 4.35 12.57
CA LEU A 35 -0.72 3.99 12.65
C LEU A 35 0.07 4.69 11.54
N ILE A 36 1.34 5.02 11.82
CA ILE A 36 2.31 5.47 10.80
C ILE A 36 3.55 4.58 10.74
N ALA A 37 4.28 4.64 9.63
CA ALA A 37 5.67 4.18 9.58
C ALA A 37 6.60 5.40 9.41
N LEU A 38 7.58 5.54 10.29
CA LEU A 38 8.63 6.52 10.15
C LEU A 38 9.75 5.94 9.28
N THR A 39 10.00 6.58 8.15
CA THR A 39 10.87 6.06 7.09
C THR A 39 11.85 7.11 6.57
N ASP A 40 12.48 7.87 7.47
CA ASP A 40 13.47 8.88 7.11
C ASP A 40 14.53 8.34 6.14
N HIS A 41 14.97 9.18 5.20
CA HIS A 41 15.98 8.83 4.19
C HIS A 41 17.29 8.38 4.84
N ASN A 42 17.65 7.13 4.62
CA ASN A 42 18.96 6.57 4.96
C ASN A 42 19.35 6.67 6.44
N THR A 43 18.39 6.90 7.35
CA THR A 43 18.58 6.96 8.79
C THR A 43 17.42 6.38 9.57
N THR A 44 17.70 5.86 10.76
CA THR A 44 16.70 5.41 11.73
C THR A 44 16.76 6.25 13.01
N SER A 45 17.47 7.38 13.00
CA SER A 45 17.70 8.18 14.23
C SER A 45 16.41 8.72 14.84
N GLY A 46 15.39 9.05 14.03
CA GLY A 46 14.07 9.47 14.51
C GLY A 46 13.25 8.35 15.17
N CYS A 47 13.57 7.09 14.88
CA CYS A 47 12.80 5.95 15.40
C CYS A 47 12.85 5.79 16.92
N ASP A 48 13.86 6.36 17.59
CA ASP A 48 13.97 6.32 19.07
C ASP A 48 13.12 7.40 19.76
N GLU A 49 12.61 8.37 19.01
CA GLU A 49 11.71 9.43 19.49
C GLU A 49 10.23 9.06 19.34
N LEU A 50 9.89 7.95 18.68
CA LEU A 50 8.51 7.49 18.52
C LEU A 50 7.88 7.15 19.87
N ASP A 51 6.68 7.67 20.11
CA ASP A 51 5.87 7.44 21.30
C ASP A 51 4.52 6.80 20.93
N ASP A 52 4.39 5.50 21.18
CA ASP A 52 3.16 4.74 20.88
C ASP A 52 1.94 5.21 21.70
N ASN A 53 2.13 6.04 22.76
CA ASN A 53 1.01 6.67 23.47
C ASN A 53 0.40 7.84 22.68
N ILE A 54 1.15 8.46 21.76
CA ILE A 54 0.63 9.47 20.84
C ILE A 54 -0.06 8.76 19.66
N LEU A 55 0.67 7.88 18.99
CA LEU A 55 0.18 7.09 17.86
C LEU A 55 1.03 5.84 17.69
N PRO A 56 0.43 4.64 17.62
CA PRO A 56 1.15 3.41 17.27
C PRO A 56 1.98 3.60 16.01
N SER A 57 3.25 3.16 16.04
CA SER A 57 4.17 3.47 14.97
C SER A 57 5.05 2.27 14.57
N ILE A 58 5.45 2.22 13.31
CA ILE A 58 6.43 1.28 12.77
C ILE A 58 7.77 1.99 12.63
N LYS A 59 8.82 1.40 13.19
CA LYS A 59 10.21 1.81 12.94
C LYS A 59 10.65 1.35 11.57
N GLY A 60 11.08 2.27 10.73
CA GLY A 60 11.48 1.99 9.37
C GLY A 60 12.63 2.88 8.90
N ILE A 61 12.96 2.73 7.65
CA ILE A 61 13.94 3.53 6.90
C ILE A 61 13.60 3.46 5.43
N GLU A 62 13.72 4.55 4.72
CA GLU A 62 13.77 4.53 3.27
C GLU A 62 15.23 4.50 2.80
N TRP A 63 15.63 3.42 2.13
CA TRP A 63 16.89 3.37 1.41
C TRP A 63 16.79 4.20 0.14
N THR A 64 17.26 5.41 0.20
CA THR A 64 17.30 6.34 -0.92
C THR A 64 18.60 6.16 -1.65
N THR A 65 18.53 5.57 -2.85
CA THR A 65 19.68 5.30 -3.70
C THR A 65 19.45 5.86 -5.11
N TYR A 66 20.51 5.97 -5.88
CA TYR A 66 20.41 6.37 -7.28
C TYR A 66 19.55 5.40 -8.13
N PHE A 67 19.51 4.12 -7.74
CA PHE A 67 18.84 3.05 -8.49
C PHE A 67 17.37 2.80 -8.08
N GLY A 68 16.83 3.62 -7.21
CA GLY A 68 15.48 3.50 -6.69
C GLY A 68 15.44 3.56 -5.17
N HIS A 69 14.22 3.66 -4.65
CA HIS A 69 13.98 3.78 -3.22
C HIS A 69 13.29 2.54 -2.68
N MET A 70 13.73 2.06 -1.52
CA MET A 70 13.21 0.87 -0.89
C MET A 70 12.87 1.12 0.58
N LEU A 71 11.63 0.89 0.93
CA LEU A 71 11.15 0.97 2.31
C LEU A 71 11.50 -0.33 3.06
N VAL A 72 12.16 -0.19 4.18
CA VAL A 72 12.50 -1.29 5.09
C VAL A 72 11.81 -1.04 6.43
N LEU A 73 10.82 -1.85 6.77
CA LEU A 73 10.00 -1.68 7.97
C LEU A 73 10.31 -2.77 9.00
N GLY A 74 10.52 -2.36 10.26
CA GLY A 74 10.60 -3.26 11.42
C GLY A 74 11.78 -4.23 11.44
N ALA A 75 12.86 -3.94 10.72
CA ALA A 75 14.06 -4.78 10.78
C ALA A 75 14.78 -4.66 12.13
N ASN A 76 15.21 -5.81 12.70
CA ASN A 76 15.98 -5.85 13.92
C ASN A 76 17.47 -5.59 13.63
N GLY A 77 17.86 -4.33 13.73
CA GLY A 77 19.24 -3.87 13.52
C GLY A 77 19.54 -3.49 12.08
N PHE A 78 20.69 -2.89 11.91
CA PHE A 78 21.15 -2.27 10.68
C PHE A 78 21.47 -3.29 9.58
N VAL A 79 21.06 -2.98 8.36
CA VAL A 79 21.51 -3.62 7.11
C VAL A 79 22.15 -2.54 6.25
N ASP A 80 23.38 -2.77 5.81
CA ASP A 80 24.11 -1.79 5.02
C ASP A 80 23.56 -1.72 3.58
N TRP A 81 22.99 -0.57 3.25
CA TRP A 81 22.41 -0.27 1.94
C TRP A 81 23.37 0.49 1.01
N ARG A 82 24.46 1.06 1.55
CA ARG A 82 25.36 2.00 0.85
C ARG A 82 26.05 1.37 -0.37
N ASP A 83 26.23 0.07 -0.38
CA ASP A 83 26.78 -0.70 -1.48
C ASP A 83 25.70 -1.43 -2.30
N ALA A 84 24.41 -1.07 -2.14
CA ALA A 84 23.33 -1.61 -2.94
C ALA A 84 23.44 -1.11 -4.38
N VAL A 85 23.49 -2.05 -5.32
CA VAL A 85 23.54 -1.82 -6.75
C VAL A 85 22.53 -2.74 -7.45
N PRO A 86 22.17 -2.50 -8.73
CA PRO A 86 21.13 -3.30 -9.40
C PRO A 86 21.33 -4.81 -9.29
N ASP A 87 22.54 -5.31 -9.33
CA ASP A 87 22.81 -6.75 -9.40
C ASP A 87 22.95 -7.43 -8.03
N ASN A 88 23.02 -6.69 -6.91
CA ASN A 88 23.12 -7.29 -5.56
C ASN A 88 21.89 -7.06 -4.67
N ILE A 89 20.84 -6.43 -5.17
CA ILE A 89 19.67 -6.05 -4.38
C ILE A 89 18.97 -7.26 -3.75
N ASP A 90 18.91 -8.40 -4.43
CA ASP A 90 18.31 -9.62 -3.84
C ASP A 90 19.01 -10.06 -2.57
N ASP A 91 20.33 -9.91 -2.48
CA ASP A 91 21.09 -10.26 -1.26
C ASP A 91 20.87 -9.26 -0.15
N LYS A 92 20.70 -7.98 -0.48
CA LYS A 92 20.32 -6.94 0.50
C LYS A 92 18.91 -7.18 1.05
N ILE A 93 17.96 -7.50 0.19
CA ILE A 93 16.59 -7.87 0.59
C ILE A 93 16.61 -9.09 1.52
N LYS A 94 17.37 -10.15 1.19
CA LYS A 94 17.52 -11.33 2.06
C LYS A 94 18.09 -10.97 3.43
N GLN A 95 19.06 -10.05 3.51
CA GLN A 95 19.60 -9.58 4.79
C GLN A 95 18.53 -8.88 5.64
N VAL A 96 17.68 -8.02 5.01
CA VAL A 96 16.55 -7.41 5.70
C VAL A 96 15.57 -8.46 6.21
N LYS A 97 15.20 -9.42 5.36
CA LYS A 97 14.29 -10.51 5.72
C LYS A 97 14.85 -11.37 6.87
N ALA A 98 16.15 -11.66 6.87
CA ALA A 98 16.83 -12.40 7.95
C ALA A 98 16.76 -11.66 9.30
N LYS A 99 16.61 -10.33 9.28
CA LYS A 99 16.39 -9.49 10.47
C LYS A 99 14.91 -9.27 10.79
N GLY A 100 14.00 -10.01 10.14
CA GLY A 100 12.55 -9.91 10.35
C GLY A 100 11.89 -8.69 9.73
N GLY A 101 12.62 -7.94 8.91
CA GLY A 101 12.09 -6.75 8.22
C GLY A 101 11.07 -7.08 7.13
N VAL A 102 10.23 -6.10 6.81
CA VAL A 102 9.32 -6.05 5.68
C VAL A 102 9.90 -5.13 4.63
N VAL A 103 9.89 -5.56 3.37
CA VAL A 103 10.50 -4.85 2.25
C VAL A 103 9.43 -4.35 1.30
N GLY A 104 9.46 -3.05 1.00
CA GLY A 104 8.59 -2.41 0.03
C GLY A 104 9.35 -1.67 -1.06
N VAL A 105 8.85 -1.74 -2.28
CA VAL A 105 9.30 -0.88 -3.39
C VAL A 105 8.55 0.43 -3.29
N ALA A 106 9.26 1.52 -3.05
CA ALA A 106 8.69 2.86 -2.99
C ALA A 106 8.52 3.42 -4.42
N HIS A 107 7.39 4.07 -4.67
CA HIS A 107 7.09 4.88 -5.87
C HIS A 107 7.93 4.54 -7.13
N PRO A 108 7.79 3.33 -7.71
CA PRO A 108 8.77 2.75 -8.66
C PRO A 108 8.99 3.54 -9.96
N TYR A 109 8.15 4.50 -10.27
CA TYR A 109 8.23 5.30 -11.49
C TYR A 109 8.46 6.79 -11.26
N GLN A 110 8.49 7.25 -10.00
CA GLN A 110 8.73 8.66 -9.70
C GLN A 110 10.18 9.04 -9.94
N LEU A 111 10.38 10.25 -10.47
CA LEU A 111 11.71 10.84 -10.57
C LEU A 111 12.04 11.61 -9.30
N GLY A 112 13.22 11.38 -8.75
CA GLY A 112 13.69 12.09 -7.56
C GLY A 112 13.85 13.60 -7.81
N SER A 113 13.67 14.37 -6.76
CA SER A 113 13.91 15.81 -6.77
C SER A 113 14.88 16.17 -5.63
N PRO A 114 16.12 16.52 -5.94
CA PRO A 114 16.72 16.62 -7.28
C PRO A 114 16.94 15.26 -7.97
N MET A 115 16.97 15.25 -9.29
CA MET A 115 17.10 14.03 -10.12
C MET A 115 18.31 13.15 -9.76
N CYS A 116 19.34 13.71 -9.14
CA CYS A 116 20.53 12.95 -8.71
C CYS A 116 20.28 12.03 -7.50
N THR A 117 19.13 12.11 -6.84
CA THR A 117 18.73 11.19 -5.76
C THR A 117 18.05 9.92 -6.27
N GLY A 118 18.04 9.71 -7.59
CA GLY A 118 17.38 8.57 -8.22
C GLY A 118 15.92 8.87 -8.56
N GLY A 119 15.11 7.85 -8.70
CA GLY A 119 13.70 8.04 -8.96
C GLY A 119 13.06 6.79 -9.46
N ARG A 120 13.40 6.34 -10.64
CA ARG A 120 12.85 5.10 -11.15
C ARG A 120 13.50 3.92 -10.47
N TRP A 121 12.71 2.89 -10.25
CA TRP A 121 13.23 1.62 -9.81
C TRP A 121 14.07 0.97 -10.92
N GLU A 122 15.38 0.87 -10.71
CA GLU A 122 16.36 0.30 -11.63
C GLU A 122 17.08 -0.93 -11.05
N PHE A 123 16.70 -1.36 -9.85
CA PHE A 123 17.23 -2.59 -9.27
C PHE A 123 16.70 -3.83 -9.98
N ASN A 124 17.58 -4.80 -10.25
CA ASN A 124 17.27 -6.07 -10.90
C ASN A 124 16.81 -7.12 -9.87
N ILE A 125 15.57 -7.04 -9.39
CA ILE A 125 15.03 -8.07 -8.51
C ILE A 125 14.76 -9.34 -9.33
N HIS A 126 15.49 -10.42 -9.02
CA HIS A 126 15.30 -11.73 -9.66
C HIS A 126 14.28 -12.58 -8.89
N ASP A 127 14.15 -12.39 -7.59
CA ASP A 127 13.22 -13.12 -6.73
C ASP A 127 12.24 -12.20 -5.98
N TRP A 128 11.18 -11.81 -6.64
CA TRP A 128 10.11 -10.97 -6.09
C TRP A 128 9.33 -11.60 -4.93
N ARG A 129 9.54 -12.89 -4.60
CA ARG A 129 8.96 -13.52 -3.41
C ARG A 129 9.49 -12.92 -2.10
N ASN A 130 10.61 -12.22 -2.14
CA ASN A 130 11.20 -11.56 -0.99
C ASN A 130 10.71 -10.12 -0.80
N VAL A 131 9.99 -9.56 -1.77
CA VAL A 131 9.35 -8.24 -1.67
C VAL A 131 7.95 -8.44 -1.09
N ASP A 132 7.63 -7.73 -0.01
CA ASP A 132 6.36 -7.88 0.68
C ASP A 132 5.27 -6.97 0.11
N TYR A 133 5.64 -5.75 -0.31
CA TYR A 133 4.68 -4.78 -0.83
C TYR A 133 5.28 -3.82 -1.86
N MET A 134 4.41 -3.10 -2.53
CA MET A 134 4.76 -2.05 -3.50
C MET A 134 3.80 -0.88 -3.33
N GLU A 135 4.33 0.33 -3.36
CA GLU A 135 3.52 1.53 -3.51
C GLU A 135 3.01 1.59 -4.94
N ILE A 136 1.71 1.31 -5.08
CA ILE A 136 1.02 1.40 -6.38
C ILE A 136 0.43 2.79 -6.61
N TRP A 137 0.26 3.56 -5.53
CA TRP A 137 -0.10 4.97 -5.55
C TRP A 137 0.81 5.74 -4.60
N HIS A 138 1.17 6.96 -5.02
CA HIS A 138 2.14 7.79 -4.34
C HIS A 138 1.75 9.26 -4.41
N GLN A 139 2.03 10.03 -3.35
CA GLN A 139 1.74 11.46 -3.21
C GLN A 139 0.26 11.83 -3.44
N SER A 140 -0.01 13.08 -3.84
CA SER A 140 -1.36 13.54 -4.09
C SER A 140 -1.95 12.92 -5.37
N PHE A 141 -3.25 12.69 -5.38
CA PHE A 141 -4.00 12.27 -6.56
C PHE A 141 -4.16 13.45 -7.52
N SER A 142 -3.13 13.74 -8.31
CA SER A 142 -3.28 14.64 -9.45
C SER A 142 -3.90 13.89 -10.65
N PHE A 143 -4.47 14.65 -11.60
CA PHE A 143 -5.25 14.10 -12.73
C PHE A 143 -4.39 13.30 -13.72
N ASP A 144 -3.11 13.63 -13.86
CA ASP A 144 -2.13 13.00 -14.74
C ASP A 144 -1.05 12.29 -13.91
N ASN A 145 -1.45 11.28 -13.13
CA ASN A 145 -0.48 10.49 -12.39
C ASN A 145 -0.09 9.24 -13.19
N TYR A 146 0.62 9.46 -14.31
CA TYR A 146 1.18 8.41 -15.15
C TYR A 146 2.06 7.44 -14.37
N GLU A 147 2.78 7.92 -13.37
CA GLU A 147 3.65 7.11 -12.53
C GLU A 147 2.85 6.09 -11.70
N ASN A 148 1.72 6.50 -11.15
CA ASN A 148 0.81 5.60 -10.41
C ASN A 148 0.19 4.55 -11.33
N ASP A 149 -0.24 4.93 -12.54
CA ASP A 149 -0.78 3.98 -13.51
C ASP A 149 0.28 2.92 -13.89
N LYS A 150 1.53 3.34 -14.10
CA LYS A 150 2.64 2.43 -14.36
C LYS A 150 2.99 1.54 -13.18
N ALA A 151 2.87 2.03 -11.97
CA ALA A 151 3.06 1.22 -10.76
C ALA A 151 1.98 0.13 -10.63
N VAL A 152 0.70 0.47 -10.92
CA VAL A 152 -0.40 -0.50 -10.97
C VAL A 152 -0.18 -1.55 -12.07
N GLU A 153 0.28 -1.13 -13.27
CA GLU A 153 0.62 -2.06 -14.36
C GLU A 153 1.75 -3.03 -13.95
N LEU A 154 2.84 -2.51 -13.35
CA LEU A 154 3.94 -3.33 -12.86
C LEU A 154 3.46 -4.33 -11.81
N TRP A 155 2.74 -3.86 -10.79
CA TRP A 155 2.19 -4.71 -9.75
C TRP A 155 1.28 -5.81 -10.32
N THR A 156 0.38 -5.46 -11.25
CA THR A 156 -0.49 -6.42 -11.95
C THR A 156 0.34 -7.49 -12.68
N SER A 157 1.40 -7.07 -13.39
CA SER A 157 2.28 -8.01 -14.10
C SER A 157 3.02 -8.97 -13.17
N LEU A 158 3.36 -8.53 -11.94
CA LEU A 158 3.99 -9.36 -10.93
C LEU A 158 3.00 -10.36 -10.33
N LEU A 159 1.76 -9.93 -10.08
CA LEU A 159 0.68 -10.85 -9.67
C LEU A 159 0.43 -11.93 -10.73
N ASP A 160 0.45 -11.57 -12.02
CA ASP A 160 0.29 -12.52 -13.14
C ASP A 160 1.40 -13.55 -13.20
N LYS A 161 2.60 -13.20 -12.77
CA LYS A 161 3.74 -14.13 -12.62
C LYS A 161 3.65 -14.98 -11.36
N GLY A 162 2.58 -14.83 -10.55
CA GLY A 162 2.33 -15.62 -9.35
C GLY A 162 3.01 -15.07 -8.09
N TYR A 163 3.59 -13.88 -8.12
CA TYR A 163 4.11 -13.22 -6.92
C TYR A 163 2.97 -12.69 -6.05
N ARG A 164 3.17 -12.69 -4.73
CA ARG A 164 2.21 -12.20 -3.75
C ARG A 164 2.76 -10.94 -3.10
N ILE A 165 2.48 -9.82 -3.70
CA ILE A 165 2.97 -8.50 -3.29
C ILE A 165 1.75 -7.66 -2.89
N SER A 166 1.76 -7.13 -1.68
CA SER A 166 0.71 -6.27 -1.17
C SER A 166 0.73 -4.91 -1.85
N ALA A 167 -0.44 -4.36 -2.15
CA ALA A 167 -0.55 -2.99 -2.64
C ALA A 167 -0.57 -2.02 -1.47
N THR A 168 0.19 -0.92 -1.56
CA THR A 168 0.17 0.18 -0.60
C THR A 168 0.08 1.52 -1.29
N TYR A 169 -0.29 2.53 -0.52
CA TYR A 169 -0.16 3.94 -0.82
C TYR A 169 0.97 4.52 0.02
N GLY A 170 1.77 5.40 -0.54
CA GLY A 170 2.76 6.21 0.16
C GLY A 170 2.50 7.69 -0.06
N ARG A 171 2.23 8.45 1.03
CA ARG A 171 2.13 9.91 0.93
C ARG A 171 3.50 10.53 0.68
N ASP A 172 4.57 9.88 1.12
CA ASP A 172 5.92 10.43 1.14
C ASP A 172 5.90 11.78 1.87
N TRP A 173 5.40 11.72 3.12
CA TRP A 173 4.91 12.88 3.85
C TRP A 173 6.04 13.65 4.50
N HIS A 174 6.37 14.81 3.92
CA HIS A 174 7.47 15.68 4.37
C HIS A 174 7.00 16.91 5.14
N SER A 175 5.78 17.42 4.86
CA SER A 175 5.26 18.63 5.48
C SER A 175 3.75 18.75 5.41
N ASN A 176 3.18 19.72 6.16
CA ASN A 176 1.77 20.12 6.02
C ASN A 176 1.56 21.17 4.91
N ASP A 177 2.63 21.58 4.23
CA ASP A 177 2.53 22.53 3.11
C ASP A 177 2.06 21.85 1.82
N ASP A 178 2.08 20.52 1.79
CA ASP A 178 1.63 19.73 0.66
C ASP A 178 0.14 19.95 0.44
N LYS A 179 -0.20 20.32 -0.79
CA LYS A 179 -1.58 20.55 -1.21
C LYS A 179 -2.05 19.41 -2.09
N GLY A 180 -3.30 19.02 -1.94
CA GLY A 180 -3.94 18.04 -2.78
C GLY A 180 -4.71 17.01 -1.95
N HIS A 181 -5.31 16.09 -2.66
CA HIS A 181 -6.03 14.97 -2.09
C HIS A 181 -5.05 13.82 -1.82
N PHE A 182 -4.89 13.44 -0.56
CA PHE A 182 -4.02 12.35 -0.15
C PHE A 182 -4.84 11.12 0.22
N GLY A 183 -4.33 9.96 -0.18
CA GLY A 183 -4.90 8.66 0.16
C GLY A 183 -4.42 8.11 1.49
N CYS A 184 -4.66 6.83 1.67
CA CYS A 184 -4.08 6.03 2.74
C CYS A 184 -4.02 4.55 2.34
N THR A 185 -3.23 3.79 3.09
CA THR A 185 -3.32 2.33 3.10
C THR A 185 -4.21 1.89 4.26
N TYR A 186 -5.32 1.19 4.00
CA TYR A 186 -6.03 0.50 5.06
C TYR A 186 -5.39 -0.86 5.33
N LEU A 187 -5.08 -1.15 6.59
CA LEU A 187 -4.57 -2.43 7.06
C LEU A 187 -5.62 -3.17 7.88
N ASP A 188 -5.86 -4.45 7.59
CA ASP A 188 -6.65 -5.34 8.47
C ASP A 188 -5.75 -5.92 9.55
N ILE A 189 -5.63 -5.18 10.66
CA ILE A 189 -4.77 -5.53 11.80
C ILE A 189 -5.55 -6.43 12.75
N ASP A 190 -5.08 -7.66 12.93
CA ASP A 190 -5.64 -8.59 13.90
C ASP A 190 -5.09 -8.29 15.31
N GLY A 191 -5.99 -8.01 16.25
CA GLY A 191 -5.67 -7.75 17.65
C GLY A 191 -5.25 -6.31 17.93
N GLU A 192 -4.20 -6.13 18.71
CA GLU A 192 -3.69 -4.83 19.11
C GLU A 192 -3.03 -4.09 17.94
N ILE A 193 -3.24 -2.76 17.87
CA ILE A 193 -2.56 -1.90 16.88
C ILE A 193 -1.14 -1.68 17.35
N ASN A 194 -0.19 -2.37 16.72
CA ASN A 194 1.23 -2.24 17.00
C ASN A 194 2.05 -2.66 15.77
N GLN A 195 3.35 -2.36 15.79
CA GLN A 195 4.27 -2.70 14.70
C GLN A 195 4.19 -4.15 14.26
N LYS A 196 4.19 -5.11 15.19
CA LYS A 196 4.21 -6.55 14.88
C LYS A 196 2.99 -6.98 14.07
N ASN A 197 1.81 -6.57 14.50
CA ASN A 197 0.55 -6.96 13.87
C ASN A 197 0.33 -6.22 12.54
N ALA A 198 0.76 -4.96 12.45
CA ALA A 198 0.74 -4.19 11.20
C ALA A 198 1.65 -4.82 10.13
N LEU A 199 2.89 -5.17 10.49
CA LEU A 199 3.81 -5.87 9.58
C LEU A 199 3.29 -7.25 9.15
N ALA A 200 2.57 -7.95 10.03
CA ALA A 200 1.91 -9.21 9.66
C ALA A 200 0.79 -8.98 8.65
N ALA A 201 -0.04 -7.93 8.82
CA ALA A 201 -1.08 -7.57 7.87
C ALA A 201 -0.51 -7.27 6.47
N ILE A 202 0.59 -6.50 6.40
CA ILE A 202 1.30 -6.21 5.15
C ILE A 202 1.77 -7.50 4.48
N ARG A 203 2.50 -8.38 5.20
CA ARG A 203 2.99 -9.66 4.65
C ARG A 203 1.89 -10.59 4.15
N MET A 204 0.72 -10.52 4.78
CA MET A 204 -0.42 -11.38 4.45
C MET A 204 -1.28 -10.83 3.31
N GLY A 205 -0.94 -9.68 2.73
CA GLY A 205 -1.75 -9.05 1.68
C GLY A 205 -3.07 -8.46 2.19
N LYS A 206 -3.19 -8.16 3.48
CA LYS A 206 -4.38 -7.58 4.09
C LYS A 206 -4.39 -6.06 3.97
N THR A 207 -4.23 -5.56 2.75
CA THR A 207 -4.06 -4.14 2.46
C THR A 207 -5.07 -3.64 1.43
N ILE A 208 -5.43 -2.37 1.53
CA ILE A 208 -6.29 -1.66 0.59
C ILE A 208 -5.72 -0.28 0.39
N VAL A 209 -5.56 0.12 -0.86
CA VAL A 209 -5.16 1.48 -1.26
C VAL A 209 -6.41 2.29 -1.53
N SER A 210 -6.50 3.50 -0.97
CA SER A 210 -7.72 4.31 -1.09
C SER A 210 -7.44 5.79 -1.14
N THR A 211 -8.28 6.50 -1.89
CA THR A 211 -8.39 7.98 -1.87
C THR A 211 -9.19 8.50 -0.67
N GLY A 212 -9.81 7.63 0.15
CA GLY A 212 -10.61 8.04 1.32
C GLY A 212 -11.70 7.05 1.68
N ALA A 213 -12.48 6.58 0.70
CA ALA A 213 -13.49 5.56 0.94
C ALA A 213 -12.85 4.24 1.40
N LYS A 214 -13.55 3.49 2.25
CA LYS A 214 -13.13 2.16 2.65
C LYS A 214 -13.98 1.12 1.92
N MET A 215 -13.33 0.23 1.16
CA MET A 215 -13.99 -0.92 0.55
C MET A 215 -13.14 -2.17 0.75
N PHE A 216 -13.75 -3.21 1.29
CA PHE A 216 -13.17 -4.55 1.33
C PHE A 216 -14.21 -5.59 0.92
N PHE A 217 -13.77 -6.81 0.66
CA PHE A 217 -14.66 -7.90 0.32
C PHE A 217 -14.33 -9.18 1.09
N ARG A 218 -15.31 -10.06 1.17
CA ARG A 218 -15.18 -11.45 1.60
C ARG A 218 -15.70 -12.36 0.51
N VAL A 219 -15.09 -13.54 0.42
CA VAL A 219 -15.52 -14.56 -0.53
C VAL A 219 -16.06 -15.76 0.20
N HIS A 220 -17.28 -16.15 -0.13
CA HIS A 220 -17.95 -17.31 0.46
C HIS A 220 -17.95 -18.47 -0.54
N GLN A 221 -17.41 -19.60 -0.11
CA GLN A 221 -17.35 -20.83 -0.90
C GLN A 221 -17.58 -22.05 -0.01
N LYS A 222 -18.60 -22.85 -0.33
CA LYS A 222 -18.90 -24.14 0.36
C LYS A 222 -18.95 -24.03 1.90
N GLY A 223 -19.57 -22.95 2.41
CA GLY A 223 -19.70 -22.72 3.84
C GLY A 223 -18.51 -22.06 4.53
N ASN A 224 -17.40 -21.86 3.84
CA ASN A 224 -16.23 -21.13 4.34
C ASN A 224 -16.24 -19.68 3.87
N THR A 225 -15.60 -18.82 4.65
CA THR A 225 -15.39 -17.39 4.30
C THR A 225 -13.90 -17.11 4.22
N TYR A 226 -13.51 -16.46 3.14
CA TYR A 226 -12.13 -16.08 2.84
C TYR A 226 -12.01 -14.56 2.74
N ASN A 227 -10.87 -14.03 3.14
CA ASN A 227 -10.56 -12.61 3.19
C ASN A 227 -9.47 -12.26 2.17
N ILE A 228 -9.25 -10.97 1.93
CA ILE A 228 -8.13 -10.45 1.15
C ILE A 228 -6.81 -11.06 1.66
N GLY A 229 -5.93 -11.45 0.74
CA GLY A 229 -4.66 -12.13 1.03
C GLY A 229 -4.74 -13.66 1.09
N GLU A 230 -5.93 -14.24 1.28
CA GLU A 230 -6.09 -15.68 1.45
C GLU A 230 -6.16 -16.43 0.11
N THR A 231 -6.01 -17.77 0.19
CA THR A 231 -6.09 -18.67 -0.97
C THR A 231 -7.29 -19.58 -0.80
N LEU A 232 -8.07 -19.74 -1.88
CA LEU A 232 -9.20 -20.65 -1.95
C LEU A 232 -9.15 -21.49 -3.23
N ARG A 233 -10.04 -22.47 -3.35
CA ARG A 233 -10.10 -23.32 -4.53
C ARG A 233 -10.90 -22.65 -5.65
N LYS A 234 -10.60 -23.01 -6.91
CA LYS A 234 -11.42 -22.63 -8.06
C LYS A 234 -12.89 -23.04 -7.90
N GLY A 235 -13.79 -22.34 -8.58
CA GLY A 235 -15.22 -22.65 -8.66
C GLY A 235 -16.12 -21.53 -8.20
N LEU A 236 -17.42 -21.79 -8.19
CA LEU A 236 -18.43 -20.81 -7.90
C LEU A 236 -18.32 -20.28 -6.46
N THR A 237 -18.33 -18.96 -6.35
CA THR A 237 -18.22 -18.21 -5.10
C THR A 237 -19.22 -17.06 -5.05
N ILE A 238 -19.39 -16.51 -3.85
CA ILE A 238 -20.11 -15.25 -3.65
C ILE A 238 -19.14 -14.24 -3.06
N PHE A 239 -18.90 -13.14 -3.75
CA PHE A 239 -18.21 -11.96 -3.24
C PHE A 239 -19.22 -11.09 -2.49
N SER A 240 -18.87 -10.71 -1.27
CA SER A 240 -19.65 -9.79 -0.43
C SER A 240 -18.83 -8.54 -0.19
N PHE A 241 -19.29 -7.38 -0.71
CA PHE A 241 -18.59 -6.10 -0.60
C PHE A 241 -19.10 -5.30 0.59
N PHE A 242 -18.16 -4.71 1.33
CA PHE A 242 -18.38 -3.80 2.44
C PHE A 242 -17.80 -2.44 2.06
N ILE A 243 -18.65 -1.42 1.97
CA ILE A 243 -18.27 -0.10 1.50
C ILE A 243 -18.74 0.96 2.49
N ASP A 244 -17.80 1.83 2.88
CA ASP A 244 -18.04 3.04 3.64
C ASP A 244 -17.42 4.21 2.84
N LEU A 245 -18.26 4.98 2.18
CA LEU A 245 -17.83 6.08 1.31
C LEU A 245 -17.34 7.29 2.09
N HIS A 246 -17.70 7.39 3.38
CA HIS A 246 -17.43 8.53 4.25
C HIS A 246 -16.33 8.27 5.27
N SER A 247 -15.60 7.16 5.14
CA SER A 247 -14.60 6.73 6.13
C SER A 247 -13.52 7.79 6.42
N ARG A 248 -13.15 8.62 5.43
CA ARG A 248 -12.20 9.73 5.54
C ARG A 248 -12.66 10.98 4.79
N GLU A 249 -13.95 11.30 4.84
CA GLU A 249 -14.53 12.43 4.11
C GLU A 249 -13.90 13.78 4.48
N LYS A 250 -13.47 13.95 5.74
CA LYS A 250 -12.84 15.21 6.22
C LYS A 250 -11.50 15.53 5.55
N ASN A 251 -10.85 14.54 4.94
CA ASN A 251 -9.56 14.70 4.28
C ASN A 251 -9.69 14.96 2.78
N ILE A 252 -10.93 14.97 2.28
CA ILE A 252 -11.27 15.31 0.90
C ILE A 252 -11.50 16.82 0.88
N ILE A 253 -10.49 17.58 0.50
CA ILE A 253 -10.56 19.04 0.40
C ILE A 253 -10.71 19.41 -1.07
N ASP A 254 -11.80 20.10 -1.41
CA ASP A 254 -12.07 20.76 -2.70
C ASP A 254 -12.20 19.85 -3.94
N ASP A 255 -12.19 18.50 -3.81
CA ASP A 255 -12.37 17.61 -4.96
C ASP A 255 -13.81 17.10 -5.06
N GLU A 256 -14.37 17.14 -6.28
CA GLU A 256 -15.63 16.48 -6.58
C GLU A 256 -15.40 15.00 -6.81
N ILE A 257 -15.80 14.17 -5.84
CA ILE A 257 -15.72 12.71 -5.94
C ILE A 257 -17.10 12.10 -6.14
N GLU A 258 -17.25 11.31 -7.22
CA GLU A 258 -18.43 10.51 -7.47
C GLU A 258 -18.06 9.02 -7.54
N TYR A 259 -18.69 8.18 -6.72
CA TYR A 259 -18.50 6.73 -6.76
C TYR A 259 -19.53 6.08 -7.66
N LYS A 260 -19.12 5.23 -8.63
CA LYS A 260 -19.97 4.69 -9.68
C LYS A 260 -20.16 3.19 -9.63
N SER A 261 -19.08 2.43 -9.69
CA SER A 261 -19.15 0.98 -9.83
C SER A 261 -18.10 0.24 -9.01
N ILE A 262 -18.37 -1.05 -8.77
CA ILE A 262 -17.42 -2.02 -8.25
C ILE A 262 -16.97 -2.89 -9.41
N LYS A 263 -15.67 -3.06 -9.59
CA LYS A 263 -15.09 -4.00 -10.55
C LYS A 263 -14.32 -5.10 -9.82
N VAL A 264 -14.39 -6.33 -10.32
CA VAL A 264 -13.47 -7.40 -9.92
C VAL A 264 -12.55 -7.68 -11.08
N ILE A 265 -11.27 -7.51 -10.82
CA ILE A 265 -10.18 -7.62 -11.77
C ILE A 265 -9.40 -8.91 -11.49
N THR A 266 -8.94 -9.58 -12.53
CA THR A 266 -8.13 -10.79 -12.47
C THR A 266 -6.92 -10.71 -13.40
N ASN A 267 -6.25 -11.83 -13.61
CA ASN A 267 -5.05 -11.96 -14.45
C ASN A 267 -5.16 -11.18 -15.77
N GLY A 268 -4.07 -10.50 -16.13
CA GLY A 268 -4.02 -9.65 -17.32
C GLY A 268 -4.78 -8.33 -17.17
N GLY A 269 -5.27 -7.99 -15.97
CA GLY A 269 -6.12 -6.83 -15.78
C GLY A 269 -7.55 -7.01 -16.32
N GLU A 270 -7.98 -8.27 -16.59
CA GLU A 270 -9.33 -8.56 -17.09
C GLU A 270 -10.39 -8.21 -16.04
N CYS A 271 -11.38 -7.42 -16.41
CA CYS A 271 -12.57 -7.15 -15.59
C CYS A 271 -13.57 -8.31 -15.77
N VAL A 272 -13.69 -9.17 -14.76
CA VAL A 272 -14.61 -10.33 -14.79
C VAL A 272 -15.98 -10.03 -14.21
N MET A 273 -16.13 -8.87 -13.55
CA MET A 273 -17.42 -8.42 -13.01
C MET A 273 -17.39 -6.90 -12.85
N GLU A 274 -18.46 -6.27 -13.27
CA GLU A 274 -18.77 -4.88 -12.95
C GLU A 274 -20.21 -4.78 -12.46
N SER A 275 -20.44 -4.05 -11.38
CA SER A 275 -21.76 -3.82 -10.80
C SER A 275 -21.88 -2.43 -10.20
N ALA A 276 -23.12 -1.96 -10.01
CA ALA A 276 -23.36 -0.74 -9.26
C ALA A 276 -22.87 -0.87 -7.80
N ILE A 277 -22.49 0.25 -7.18
CA ILE A 277 -22.03 0.30 -5.78
C ILE A 277 -23.08 -0.19 -4.78
N THR A 278 -24.35 -0.27 -5.17
CA THR A 278 -25.46 -0.80 -4.35
C THR A 278 -25.53 -2.33 -4.35
N GLU A 279 -24.94 -2.98 -5.36
CA GLU A 279 -24.90 -4.45 -5.44
C GLU A 279 -23.80 -4.98 -4.54
N ARG A 280 -24.17 -5.50 -3.38
CA ARG A 280 -23.21 -5.94 -2.34
C ARG A 280 -22.80 -7.41 -2.44
N HIS A 281 -23.52 -8.21 -3.25
CA HIS A 281 -23.26 -9.64 -3.36
C HIS A 281 -23.30 -10.07 -4.82
N VAL A 282 -22.16 -10.56 -5.31
CA VAL A 282 -22.05 -11.03 -6.68
C VAL A 282 -21.50 -12.45 -6.75
N ARG A 283 -21.94 -13.22 -7.75
CA ARG A 283 -21.44 -14.56 -7.99
C ARG A 283 -20.34 -14.52 -9.04
N ILE A 284 -19.20 -15.15 -8.73
CA ILE A 284 -18.07 -15.25 -9.65
C ILE A 284 -17.59 -16.70 -9.64
N ASP A 285 -17.37 -17.27 -10.84
CA ASP A 285 -16.76 -18.59 -11.01
C ASP A 285 -15.25 -18.42 -11.14
N LEU A 286 -14.53 -18.74 -10.07
CA LEU A 286 -13.09 -18.52 -9.97
C LEU A 286 -12.33 -19.56 -10.78
N LYS A 287 -11.40 -19.13 -11.61
CA LYS A 287 -10.47 -19.98 -12.36
C LYS A 287 -9.29 -20.41 -11.46
N ARG A 288 -8.60 -21.48 -11.85
CA ARG A 288 -7.42 -21.99 -11.13
C ARG A 288 -6.18 -21.13 -11.41
N ASN A 289 -5.30 -21.01 -10.41
CA ASN A 289 -4.04 -20.24 -10.50
C ASN A 289 -4.26 -18.78 -10.91
N HIS A 290 -5.32 -18.15 -10.40
CA HIS A 290 -5.65 -16.76 -10.64
C HIS A 290 -5.62 -15.97 -9.34
N TRP A 291 -5.53 -14.67 -9.47
CA TRP A 291 -5.77 -13.71 -8.41
C TRP A 291 -7.02 -12.88 -8.74
N TYR A 292 -7.68 -12.35 -7.71
CA TYR A 292 -8.87 -11.51 -7.87
C TYR A 292 -8.79 -10.36 -6.88
N ARG A 293 -8.81 -9.13 -7.38
CA ARG A 293 -8.91 -7.91 -6.56
C ARG A 293 -10.20 -7.18 -6.86
N ALA A 294 -10.68 -6.37 -5.93
CA ALA A 294 -11.80 -5.47 -6.15
C ALA A 294 -11.31 -4.03 -6.27
N GLU A 295 -11.95 -3.29 -7.14
CA GLU A 295 -11.72 -1.87 -7.36
C GLU A 295 -13.04 -1.11 -7.25
N LEU A 296 -13.05 0.00 -6.51
CA LEU A 296 -14.16 0.95 -6.49
C LEU A 296 -13.84 2.05 -7.49
N TRP A 297 -14.65 2.15 -8.51
CA TRP A 297 -14.48 3.11 -9.61
C TRP A 297 -15.40 4.31 -9.44
N GLY A 298 -14.93 5.45 -9.90
CA GLY A 298 -15.66 6.70 -9.88
C GLY A 298 -14.92 7.81 -10.60
N THR A 299 -15.29 9.04 -10.30
CA THR A 299 -14.59 10.21 -10.87
C THR A 299 -14.02 11.08 -9.74
N ILE A 300 -12.85 11.66 -9.99
CA ILE A 300 -12.33 12.81 -9.26
C ILE A 300 -12.30 13.97 -10.24
N ASN A 301 -13.03 15.05 -9.95
CA ASN A 301 -13.15 16.23 -10.82
C ASN A 301 -13.49 15.87 -12.28
N GLY A 302 -14.39 14.89 -12.46
CA GLY A 302 -14.86 14.43 -13.75
C GLY A 302 -13.97 13.41 -14.47
N ILE A 303 -12.78 13.08 -13.95
CA ILE A 303 -11.88 12.07 -14.53
C ILE A 303 -12.16 10.70 -13.90
N GLU A 304 -12.53 9.73 -14.75
CA GLU A 304 -12.84 8.37 -14.31
C GLU A 304 -11.58 7.56 -14.03
N LYS A 305 -11.52 6.95 -12.82
CA LYS A 305 -10.42 6.11 -12.37
C LYS A 305 -10.82 5.22 -11.18
N PRO A 306 -10.00 4.23 -10.81
CA PRO A 306 -10.18 3.55 -9.53
C PRO A 306 -9.91 4.52 -8.37
N LEU A 307 -10.78 4.50 -7.36
CA LEU A 307 -10.69 5.30 -6.14
C LEU A 307 -10.31 4.45 -4.93
N VAL A 308 -10.50 3.14 -5.03
CA VAL A 308 -10.03 2.13 -4.07
C VAL A 308 -9.54 0.91 -4.84
N ILE A 309 -8.39 0.39 -4.47
CA ILE A 309 -7.84 -0.87 -4.98
C ILE A 309 -7.50 -1.78 -3.79
N THR A 310 -8.06 -2.98 -3.75
CA THR A 310 -7.71 -3.97 -2.73
C THR A 310 -6.50 -4.79 -3.16
N SER A 311 -5.73 -5.30 -2.21
CA SER A 311 -4.90 -6.46 -2.49
C SER A 311 -5.78 -7.68 -2.84
N PRO A 312 -5.26 -8.68 -3.57
CA PRO A 312 -6.08 -9.76 -4.09
C PRO A 312 -6.32 -10.90 -3.09
N ILE A 313 -7.29 -11.75 -3.41
CA ILE A 313 -7.32 -13.16 -3.01
C ILE A 313 -6.73 -13.99 -4.13
N TYR A 314 -6.35 -15.23 -3.82
CA TYR A 314 -5.68 -16.15 -4.75
C TYR A 314 -6.44 -17.46 -4.89
N THR A 315 -6.26 -18.16 -6.03
CA THR A 315 -6.79 -19.50 -6.25
C THR A 315 -5.69 -20.50 -6.56
N ASP A 316 -5.84 -21.73 -6.06
CA ASP A 316 -5.00 -22.88 -6.34
C ASP A 316 -5.65 -23.91 -7.30
#